data_52f561105b9263011e6233184f30c66a
#
_entry.id   52f561105b9263011e6233184f30c66a
#
_cell.length_a   1.000
_cell.length_b   1.000
_cell.length_c   1.000
_cell.angle_alpha   90.00
_cell.angle_beta   90.00
_cell.angle_gamma   90.00
#
_symmetry.space_group_name_H-M   'P 1'
#
loop_
_entity.id
_entity.type
_entity.pdbx_description
1 polymer ?
#
loop_
_entity_poly.entity_id
_entity_poly.type
_entity_poly.pdbx_seq_one_letter_code
_entity_poly.pdbx_strand_id
1 'polypeptide(L)'
;MSSKRILSAALLAAGLLLQAGRPASGWAQTASATDSLRALPPLEAVIQQSLGFAPHIAENKALFKKNEQLVDRASKTWLDGISLGVQSTAGTYGNMSVDQLNVGATAAASVRFSLFDIFAQRDQKKIMRYELEMSREMIRKAEVEETHYVVGLYYRVEDTQRQVAVKADAWRSSQIHREMAELEFRNGNITVAELARVSEIEAKSHSDYLAAVSEYRSTYGQLEVRIGVPLSSLY
;
A
#
# COMPACT_ATOMS: atom_id res chain seq x y z
N MET A 1 -57.49 -20.17 0.40
CA MET A 1 -58.38 -19.39 1.33
C MET A 1 -57.67 -18.07 1.54
N SER A 2 -58.17 -17.13 0.86
CA SER A 2 -59.02 -16.00 1.28
C SER A 2 -58.13 -14.86 1.74
N SER A 3 -57.86 -13.85 0.87
CA SER A 3 -58.75 -12.72 0.59
C SER A 3 -58.65 -11.63 1.69
N LYS A 4 -58.21 -10.43 1.39
CA LYS A 4 -58.92 -9.19 1.01
C LYS A 4 -57.93 -8.04 1.11
N ARG A 5 -57.62 -7.22 0.07
CA ARG A 5 -58.42 -6.12 -0.41
C ARG A 5 -58.66 -5.10 0.72
N ILE A 6 -58.40 -3.77 0.66
CA ILE A 6 -58.81 -2.78 -0.34
C ILE A 6 -58.24 -1.41 0.13
N LEU A 7 -57.62 -0.59 -0.77
CA LEU A 7 -58.06 0.75 -1.16
C LEU A 7 -58.32 1.79 -0.09
N SER A 8 -57.63 2.93 -0.23
CA SER A 8 -58.17 4.32 -0.30
C SER A 8 -56.96 5.25 -0.52
N ALA A 9 -56.66 5.79 -1.60
CA ALA A 9 -57.33 6.83 -2.42
C ALA A 9 -57.49 8.17 -1.70
N ALA A 10 -56.66 9.11 -2.19
CA ALA A 10 -56.91 10.52 -2.41
C ALA A 10 -57.20 11.42 -1.18
N LEU A 11 -56.31 12.40 -1.04
CA LEU A 11 -56.80 13.78 -0.98
C LEU A 11 -55.65 14.77 -1.32
N LEU A 12 -55.85 15.43 -2.45
CA LEU A 12 -55.24 16.67 -2.88
C LEU A 12 -55.50 17.76 -1.85
N ALA A 13 -54.50 18.51 -1.45
CA ALA A 13 -54.68 19.88 -1.05
C ALA A 13 -53.44 20.69 -1.37
N ALA A 14 -53.59 21.60 -2.29
CA ALA A 14 -52.68 22.66 -2.67
C ALA A 14 -52.26 23.51 -1.45
N GLY A 15 -50.96 23.66 -1.33
CA GLY A 15 -50.32 24.60 -0.43
C GLY A 15 -49.22 25.34 -1.17
N LEU A 16 -49.62 26.16 -2.14
CA LEU A 16 -48.78 27.17 -2.78
C LEU A 16 -48.58 28.28 -1.77
N LEU A 17 -47.48 28.28 -1.03
CA LEU A 17 -47.05 29.41 -0.24
C LEU A 17 -45.67 29.85 -0.69
N LEU A 18 -45.68 31.02 -1.29
CA LEU A 18 -44.57 31.94 -1.51
C LEU A 18 -43.52 31.80 -0.39
N GLN A 19 -42.36 31.31 -0.73
CA GLN A 19 -41.16 31.67 0.00
C GLN A 19 -40.36 32.65 -0.85
N ALA A 20 -40.63 33.90 -0.52
CA ALA A 20 -39.88 35.05 -0.96
C ALA A 20 -38.40 34.89 -0.63
N GLY A 21 -37.58 35.19 -1.61
CA GLY A 21 -36.20 35.62 -1.58
C GLY A 21 -35.44 35.52 -0.28
N ARG A 22 -34.67 34.41 -0.12
CA ARG A 22 -33.43 34.47 0.65
C ARG A 22 -32.33 34.83 -0.33
N PRO A 23 -31.64 35.94 -0.16
CA PRO A 23 -30.40 36.14 -0.92
C PRO A 23 -29.45 35.00 -0.59
N ALA A 24 -29.00 34.34 -1.62
CA ALA A 24 -27.94 33.36 -1.52
C ALA A 24 -26.68 34.06 -0.99
N SER A 25 -26.52 34.06 0.33
CA SER A 25 -25.23 34.36 0.97
C SER A 25 -24.26 33.21 0.70
N GLY A 26 -23.91 33.10 -0.57
CA GLY A 26 -22.88 32.18 -1.07
C GLY A 26 -21.45 32.58 -0.71
N TRP A 27 -21.26 33.42 0.31
CA TRP A 27 -19.97 34.00 0.68
C TRP A 27 -19.38 33.47 2.01
N ALA A 28 -19.94 32.43 2.58
CA ALA A 28 -19.53 31.97 3.91
C ALA A 28 -19.07 30.51 3.91
N GLN A 29 -18.20 30.11 2.97
CA GLN A 29 -17.43 28.90 3.09
C GLN A 29 -16.01 29.04 2.47
N THR A 30 -15.35 30.15 2.76
CA THR A 30 -13.91 30.11 2.89
C THR A 30 -13.59 29.60 4.29
N ALA A 31 -13.95 28.35 4.59
CA ALA A 31 -13.28 27.60 5.62
C ALA A 31 -11.79 27.71 5.31
N SER A 32 -11.04 28.32 6.23
CA SER A 32 -9.65 28.64 6.01
C SER A 32 -8.95 27.40 5.51
N ALA A 33 -8.38 27.45 4.31
CA ALA A 33 -7.67 26.31 3.72
C ALA A 33 -6.47 25.85 4.59
N THR A 34 -6.07 26.69 5.54
CA THR A 34 -5.11 26.38 6.61
C THR A 34 -5.68 25.44 7.69
N ASP A 35 -7.00 25.41 7.89
CA ASP A 35 -7.64 24.52 8.87
C ASP A 35 -7.71 23.05 8.38
N SER A 36 -7.48 22.83 7.10
CA SER A 36 -7.39 21.49 6.49
C SER A 36 -5.98 20.90 6.48
N LEU A 37 -4.99 21.65 6.92
CA LEU A 37 -3.61 21.14 7.06
C LEU A 37 -3.54 20.31 8.34
N ARG A 38 -3.80 19.01 8.22
CA ARG A 38 -3.71 18.07 9.33
C ARG A 38 -2.29 18.05 9.87
N ALA A 39 -2.13 18.07 11.19
CA ALA A 39 -0.85 17.81 11.80
C ALA A 39 -0.33 16.45 11.28
N LEU A 40 0.97 16.30 11.06
CA LEU A 40 1.55 15.02 10.68
C LEU A 40 1.82 14.20 11.95
N PRO A 41 1.57 12.89 11.94
CA PRO A 41 1.91 12.01 13.04
C PRO A 41 3.43 11.97 13.24
N PRO A 42 3.93 11.52 14.40
CA PRO A 42 5.37 11.38 14.62
C PRO A 42 6.02 10.50 13.55
N LEU A 43 7.16 10.93 12.99
CA LEU A 43 7.89 10.22 11.94
C LEU A 43 8.15 8.76 12.32
N GLU A 44 8.51 8.51 13.60
CA GLU A 44 8.79 7.17 14.09
C GLU A 44 7.57 6.23 13.96
N ALA A 45 6.37 6.71 14.29
CA ALA A 45 5.14 5.92 14.14
C ALA A 45 4.86 5.56 12.66
N VAL A 46 5.13 6.49 11.75
CA VAL A 46 4.98 6.26 10.30
C VAL A 46 5.98 5.22 9.81
N ILE A 47 7.24 5.27 10.25
CA ILE A 47 8.27 4.29 9.90
C ILE A 47 7.87 2.89 10.40
N GLN A 48 7.51 2.77 11.67
CA GLN A 48 7.14 1.47 12.26
C GLN A 48 5.93 0.85 11.54
N GLN A 49 4.94 1.67 11.21
CA GLN A 49 3.77 1.20 10.45
C GLN A 49 4.16 0.72 9.04
N SER A 50 5.01 1.48 8.35
CA SER A 50 5.50 1.10 7.01
C SER A 50 6.27 -0.22 7.03
N LEU A 51 7.21 -0.39 7.98
CA LEU A 51 7.99 -1.63 8.13
C LEU A 51 7.10 -2.85 8.40
N GLY A 52 5.97 -2.65 9.08
CA GLY A 52 4.98 -3.70 9.32
C GLY A 52 4.15 -4.05 8.09
N PHE A 53 3.87 -3.09 7.22
CA PHE A 53 2.98 -3.24 6.08
C PHE A 53 3.71 -3.57 4.76
N ALA A 54 4.97 -3.17 4.59
CA ALA A 54 5.70 -3.23 3.33
C ALA A 54 5.74 -4.64 2.70
N PRO A 55 5.13 -4.87 1.51
CA PRO A 55 5.02 -6.20 0.90
C PRO A 55 6.37 -6.83 0.57
N HIS A 56 7.35 -6.03 0.13
CA HIS A 56 8.69 -6.53 -0.22
C HIS A 56 9.49 -7.01 0.99
N ILE A 57 9.24 -6.46 2.19
CA ILE A 57 9.79 -6.97 3.45
C ILE A 57 9.15 -8.31 3.79
N ALA A 58 7.83 -8.43 3.62
CA ALA A 58 7.11 -9.69 3.83
C ALA A 58 7.60 -10.79 2.87
N GLU A 59 7.83 -10.45 1.60
CA GLU A 59 8.42 -11.35 0.61
C GLU A 59 9.82 -11.85 1.01
N ASN A 60 10.71 -10.94 1.41
CA ASN A 60 12.05 -11.32 1.89
C ASN A 60 12.00 -12.18 3.16
N LYS A 61 11.07 -11.92 4.08
CA LYS A 61 10.82 -12.77 5.26
C LYS A 61 10.33 -14.17 4.86
N ALA A 62 9.50 -14.28 3.83
CA ALA A 62 9.07 -15.57 3.29
C ALA A 62 10.23 -16.34 2.62
N LEU A 63 11.08 -15.61 1.87
CA LEU A 63 12.29 -16.18 1.27
C LEU A 63 13.27 -16.69 2.35
N PHE A 64 13.45 -15.94 3.43
CA PHE A 64 14.26 -16.38 4.57
C PHE A 64 13.73 -17.70 5.17
N LYS A 65 12.42 -17.78 5.43
CA LYS A 65 11.78 -19.00 5.93
C LYS A 65 11.95 -20.18 4.97
N LYS A 66 11.84 -19.94 3.66
CA LYS A 66 12.12 -20.95 2.63
C LYS A 66 13.56 -21.47 2.74
N ASN A 67 14.55 -20.58 2.81
CA ASN A 67 15.96 -20.95 2.91
C ASN A 67 16.26 -21.67 4.23
N GLU A 68 15.60 -21.31 5.33
CA GLU A 68 15.67 -22.04 6.60
C GLU A 68 15.22 -23.52 6.42
N GLN A 69 14.10 -23.74 5.72
CA GLN A 69 13.64 -25.10 5.40
C GLN A 69 14.60 -25.85 4.47
N LEU A 70 15.27 -25.15 3.56
CA LEU A 70 16.29 -25.79 2.69
C LEU A 70 17.52 -26.21 3.47
N VAL A 71 17.97 -25.43 4.46
CA VAL A 71 19.05 -25.84 5.38
C VAL A 71 18.65 -27.07 6.19
N ASP A 72 17.43 -27.09 6.72
CA ASP A 72 16.91 -28.24 7.46
C ASP A 72 16.81 -29.48 6.57
N ARG A 73 16.29 -29.33 5.35
CA ARG A 73 16.25 -30.41 4.36
C ARG A 73 17.68 -30.93 4.02
N ALA A 74 18.62 -30.01 3.77
CA ALA A 74 20.01 -30.39 3.48
C ALA A 74 20.66 -31.13 4.64
N SER A 75 20.22 -30.94 5.88
CA SER A 75 20.70 -31.69 7.03
C SER A 75 20.15 -33.12 7.10
N LYS A 76 19.07 -33.43 6.39
CA LYS A 76 18.36 -34.71 6.36
C LYS A 76 18.65 -35.51 5.08
N THR A 77 19.41 -34.97 4.12
CA THR A 77 19.73 -35.62 2.82
C THR A 77 20.46 -36.95 2.98
N TRP A 78 21.13 -37.20 4.11
CA TRP A 78 21.73 -38.47 4.39
C TRP A 78 20.73 -39.63 4.44
N LEU A 79 19.45 -39.34 4.73
CA LEU A 79 18.37 -40.33 4.71
C LEU A 79 18.07 -40.85 3.30
N ASP A 80 18.41 -40.10 2.26
CA ASP A 80 18.20 -40.52 0.86
C ASP A 80 19.02 -41.77 0.49
N GLY A 81 20.09 -42.08 1.24
CA GLY A 81 20.84 -43.28 1.12
C GLY A 81 20.16 -44.54 1.67
N ILE A 82 19.01 -44.37 2.36
CA ILE A 82 18.25 -45.46 2.98
C ILE A 82 16.97 -45.69 2.17
N SER A 83 16.83 -46.86 1.58
CA SER A 83 15.63 -47.27 0.87
C SER A 83 14.97 -48.50 1.50
N LEU A 84 13.66 -48.43 1.69
CA LEU A 84 12.82 -49.53 2.14
C LEU A 84 11.89 -49.90 0.98
N GLY A 85 11.99 -51.17 0.56
CA GLY A 85 11.12 -51.71 -0.49
C GLY A 85 10.34 -52.91 0.00
N VAL A 86 9.04 -52.94 -0.30
CA VAL A 86 8.20 -54.12 -0.13
C VAL A 86 7.77 -54.57 -1.52
N GLN A 87 8.13 -55.76 -1.90
CA GLN A 87 7.77 -56.37 -3.18
C GLN A 87 6.85 -57.56 -2.92
N SER A 88 5.66 -57.54 -3.46
CA SER A 88 4.79 -58.72 -3.51
C SER A 88 4.92 -59.37 -4.87
N THR A 89 5.19 -60.66 -4.88
CA THR A 89 5.26 -61.44 -6.10
C THR A 89 4.16 -62.52 -6.05
N ALA A 90 3.26 -62.45 -7.04
CA ALA A 90 2.29 -63.47 -7.27
C ALA A 90 2.52 -64.04 -8.67
N GLY A 91 2.78 -65.33 -8.79
CA GLY A 91 3.01 -65.97 -10.10
C GLY A 91 2.70 -67.45 -10.04
N THR A 92 2.22 -68.00 -11.14
CA THR A 92 2.01 -69.44 -11.34
C THR A 92 3.21 -69.95 -12.12
N TYR A 93 3.92 -70.91 -11.53
CA TYR A 93 4.93 -71.70 -12.27
C TYR A 93 4.28 -73.03 -12.67
N GLY A 94 3.97 -73.19 -13.96
CA GLY A 94 3.46 -74.44 -14.52
C GLY A 94 4.59 -75.27 -15.11
N ASN A 95 4.85 -76.41 -14.59
CA ASN A 95 5.51 -77.57 -15.32
C ASN A 95 4.39 -78.51 -15.69
N MET A 96 4.55 -79.28 -16.80
CA MET A 96 3.52 -80.06 -17.49
C MET A 96 2.60 -80.94 -16.64
N SER A 97 2.67 -80.93 -15.30
CA SER A 97 1.91 -81.84 -14.47
C SER A 97 1.27 -81.15 -13.19
N VAL A 98 1.68 -79.98 -12.76
CA VAL A 98 1.14 -79.36 -11.56
C VAL A 98 1.28 -77.82 -11.61
N ASP A 99 0.18 -77.10 -11.56
CA ASP A 99 0.15 -75.63 -11.36
C ASP A 99 0.43 -75.34 -9.89
N GLN A 100 1.60 -74.76 -9.59
CA GLN A 100 1.86 -74.25 -8.23
C GLN A 100 1.73 -72.73 -8.21
N LEU A 101 0.80 -72.24 -7.38
CA LEU A 101 0.66 -70.84 -7.09
C LEU A 101 1.72 -70.46 -6.06
N ASN A 102 2.67 -69.64 -6.46
CA ASN A 102 3.68 -69.07 -5.56
C ASN A 102 3.28 -67.62 -5.22
N VAL A 103 2.91 -67.40 -3.98
CA VAL A 103 2.59 -66.07 -3.43
C VAL A 103 3.66 -65.76 -2.39
N GLY A 104 4.51 -64.77 -2.72
CA GLY A 104 5.57 -64.31 -1.83
C GLY A 104 5.50 -62.81 -1.58
N ALA A 105 5.73 -62.36 -0.36
CA ALA A 105 6.01 -60.98 -0.01
C ALA A 105 7.44 -60.87 0.52
N THR A 106 8.26 -60.09 -0.13
CA THR A 106 9.66 -59.81 0.31
C THR A 106 9.76 -58.34 0.73
N ALA A 107 10.23 -58.13 1.96
CA ALA A 107 10.63 -56.81 2.44
C ALA A 107 12.14 -56.71 2.35
N ALA A 108 12.65 -55.70 1.65
CA ALA A 108 14.06 -55.42 1.51
C ALA A 108 14.38 -54.02 2.05
N ALA A 109 15.38 -53.93 2.91
CA ALA A 109 16.00 -52.71 3.30
C ALA A 109 17.39 -52.62 2.68
N SER A 110 17.66 -51.52 1.98
CA SER A 110 19.02 -51.32 1.43
C SER A 110 19.58 -49.96 1.89
N VAL A 111 20.85 -49.96 2.22
CA VAL A 111 21.60 -48.80 2.64
C VAL A 111 22.75 -48.60 1.65
N ARG A 112 22.79 -47.45 1.00
CA ARG A 112 23.81 -47.11 0.02
C ARG A 112 24.50 -45.82 0.41
N PHE A 113 25.80 -45.88 0.69
CA PHE A 113 26.62 -44.70 0.96
C PHE A 113 27.80 -44.64 -0.03
N SER A 114 27.97 -43.44 -0.61
CA SER A 114 29.18 -43.10 -1.37
C SER A 114 30.01 -42.12 -0.54
N LEU A 115 31.33 -42.28 -0.51
CA LEU A 115 32.22 -41.31 0.14
C LEU A 115 32.10 -39.93 -0.50
N PHE A 116 31.89 -39.89 -1.81
CA PHE A 116 31.63 -38.63 -2.52
C PHE A 116 30.36 -37.94 -2.02
N ASP A 117 29.28 -38.69 -1.78
CA ASP A 117 28.01 -38.14 -1.31
C ASP A 117 28.16 -37.49 0.08
N ILE A 118 28.98 -38.02 0.95
CA ILE A 118 29.26 -37.49 2.28
C ILE A 118 29.89 -36.08 2.19
N PHE A 119 30.91 -35.93 1.31
CA PHE A 119 31.56 -34.63 1.11
C PHE A 119 30.65 -33.64 0.38
N ALA A 120 29.96 -34.08 -0.66
CA ALA A 120 28.99 -33.25 -1.41
C ALA A 120 27.87 -32.75 -0.53
N GLN A 121 27.30 -33.57 0.35
CA GLN A 121 26.26 -33.17 1.30
C GLN A 121 26.76 -32.10 2.30
N ARG A 122 28.00 -32.23 2.76
CA ARG A 122 28.60 -31.25 3.65
C ARG A 122 28.75 -29.88 2.97
N ASP A 123 29.19 -29.88 1.72
CA ASP A 123 29.35 -28.65 0.96
C ASP A 123 28.00 -28.05 0.57
N GLN A 124 27.02 -28.86 0.19
CA GLN A 124 25.66 -28.44 -0.05
C GLN A 124 25.05 -27.76 1.17
N LYS A 125 25.24 -28.32 2.37
CA LYS A 125 24.77 -27.73 3.61
C LYS A 125 25.43 -26.36 3.89
N LYS A 126 26.69 -26.16 3.57
CA LYS A 126 27.38 -24.89 3.68
C LYS A 126 26.78 -23.87 2.71
N ILE A 127 26.56 -24.26 1.46
CA ILE A 127 25.92 -23.39 0.45
C ILE A 127 24.57 -22.92 0.94
N MET A 128 23.69 -23.82 1.41
CA MET A 128 22.37 -23.46 1.93
C MET A 128 22.44 -22.50 3.15
N ARG A 129 23.48 -22.64 3.99
CA ARG A 129 23.70 -21.71 5.10
C ARG A 129 24.08 -20.30 4.63
N TYR A 130 24.92 -20.19 3.60
CA TYR A 130 25.25 -18.90 3.00
C TYR A 130 24.04 -18.25 2.33
N GLU A 131 23.20 -19.04 1.66
CA GLU A 131 21.93 -18.56 1.09
C GLU A 131 20.98 -18.06 2.18
N LEU A 132 20.91 -18.74 3.33
CA LEU A 132 20.13 -18.31 4.47
C LEU A 132 20.66 -16.98 5.05
N GLU A 133 21.98 -16.86 5.19
CA GLU A 133 22.61 -15.61 5.67
C GLU A 133 22.36 -14.46 4.68
N MET A 134 22.53 -14.71 3.39
CA MET A 134 22.22 -13.75 2.33
C MET A 134 20.74 -13.29 2.39
N SER A 135 19.81 -14.22 2.59
CA SER A 135 18.39 -13.85 2.72
C SER A 135 18.10 -13.04 3.97
N ARG A 136 18.84 -13.19 5.06
CA ARG A 136 18.77 -12.34 6.25
C ARG A 136 19.21 -10.92 5.94
N GLU A 137 20.33 -10.76 5.23
CA GLU A 137 20.81 -9.44 4.82
C GLU A 137 19.87 -8.77 3.81
N MET A 138 19.17 -9.55 2.97
CA MET A 138 18.12 -9.01 2.09
C MET A 138 16.95 -8.40 2.88
N ILE A 139 16.53 -8.99 4.00
CA ILE A 139 15.51 -8.39 4.87
C ILE A 139 16.01 -7.06 5.41
N ARG A 140 17.23 -7.05 5.98
CA ARG A 140 17.83 -5.83 6.54
C ARG A 140 17.97 -4.72 5.51
N LYS A 141 18.40 -5.05 4.30
CA LYS A 141 18.48 -4.12 3.18
C LYS A 141 17.11 -3.55 2.85
N ALA A 142 16.10 -4.39 2.73
CA ALA A 142 14.74 -3.96 2.44
C ALA A 142 14.17 -3.03 3.53
N GLU A 143 14.45 -3.31 4.80
CA GLU A 143 14.04 -2.44 5.93
C GLU A 143 14.71 -1.06 5.87
N VAL A 144 16.00 -1.00 5.52
CA VAL A 144 16.72 0.26 5.35
C VAL A 144 16.19 1.06 4.15
N GLU A 145 15.98 0.39 3.02
CA GLU A 145 15.43 1.02 1.80
C GLU A 145 14.02 1.57 2.04
N GLU A 146 13.17 0.79 2.74
CA GLU A 146 11.83 1.23 3.11
C GLU A 146 11.88 2.46 4.02
N THR A 147 12.69 2.41 5.06
CA THR A 147 12.87 3.54 5.99
C THR A 147 13.31 4.79 5.25
N HIS A 148 14.32 4.69 4.39
CA HIS A 148 14.82 5.82 3.61
C HIS A 148 13.72 6.41 2.70
N TYR A 149 12.95 5.55 2.04
CA TYR A 149 11.87 5.99 1.16
C TYR A 149 10.75 6.71 1.92
N VAL A 150 10.33 6.16 3.06
CA VAL A 150 9.27 6.74 3.91
C VAL A 150 9.71 8.07 4.50
N VAL A 151 10.95 8.17 4.97
CA VAL A 151 11.52 9.44 5.46
C VAL A 151 11.48 10.51 4.36
N GLY A 152 11.86 10.15 3.13
CA GLY A 152 11.79 11.07 1.99
C GLY A 152 10.37 11.54 1.68
N LEU A 153 9.39 10.61 1.69
CA LEU A 153 7.98 10.96 1.48
C LEU A 153 7.43 11.83 2.61
N TYR A 154 7.76 11.53 3.87
CA TYR A 154 7.31 12.30 5.02
C TYR A 154 7.74 13.77 4.94
N TYR A 155 9.00 14.02 4.69
CA TYR A 155 9.49 15.39 4.54
C TYR A 155 8.93 16.07 3.28
N ARG A 156 8.68 15.33 2.22
CA ARG A 156 8.01 15.87 1.05
C ARG A 156 6.57 16.32 1.35
N VAL A 157 5.83 15.56 2.17
CA VAL A 157 4.50 15.98 2.63
C VAL A 157 4.59 17.25 3.47
N GLU A 158 5.57 17.32 4.39
CA GLU A 158 5.80 18.51 5.20
C GLU A 158 6.14 19.74 4.34
N ASP A 159 7.00 19.60 3.35
CA ASP A 159 7.38 20.68 2.44
C ASP A 159 6.18 21.15 1.58
N THR A 160 5.42 20.22 1.01
CA THR A 160 4.23 20.58 0.23
C THR A 160 3.16 21.24 1.10
N GLN A 161 3.02 20.83 2.36
CA GLN A 161 2.17 21.47 3.34
C GLN A 161 2.58 22.94 3.58
N ARG A 162 3.86 23.20 3.78
CA ARG A 162 4.40 24.56 3.92
C ARG A 162 4.17 25.40 2.66
N GLN A 163 4.34 24.80 1.47
CA GLN A 163 4.10 25.47 0.20
C GLN A 163 2.64 25.91 0.06
N VAL A 164 1.67 25.06 0.47
CA VAL A 164 0.25 25.45 0.49
C VAL A 164 0.05 26.69 1.35
N ALA A 165 0.64 26.78 2.53
CA ALA A 165 0.51 27.95 3.41
C ALA A 165 1.08 29.22 2.74
N VAL A 166 2.30 29.15 2.18
CA VAL A 166 2.95 30.28 1.49
C VAL A 166 2.13 30.74 0.29
N LYS A 167 1.62 29.80 -0.52
CA LYS A 167 0.80 30.15 -1.70
C LYS A 167 -0.58 30.69 -1.31
N ALA A 168 -1.16 30.22 -0.23
CA ALA A 168 -2.39 30.78 0.32
C ALA A 168 -2.23 32.25 0.75
N ASP A 169 -1.12 32.58 1.41
CA ASP A 169 -0.83 33.95 1.83
C ASP A 169 -0.55 34.87 0.63
N ALA A 170 0.19 34.37 -0.36
CA ALA A 170 0.42 35.12 -1.60
C ALA A 170 -0.88 35.40 -2.36
N TRP A 171 -1.78 34.41 -2.45
CA TRP A 171 -3.09 34.60 -3.06
C TRP A 171 -3.94 35.60 -2.28
N ARG A 172 -4.01 35.50 -0.96
CA ARG A 172 -4.73 36.45 -0.10
C ARG A 172 -4.22 37.89 -0.30
N SER A 173 -2.91 38.08 -0.35
CA SER A 173 -2.30 39.38 -0.63
C SER A 173 -2.69 39.91 -2.01
N SER A 174 -2.67 39.08 -3.04
CA SER A 174 -3.06 39.48 -4.40
C SER A 174 -4.56 39.84 -4.50
N GLN A 175 -5.43 39.16 -3.75
CA GLN A 175 -6.85 39.52 -3.65
C GLN A 175 -7.02 40.93 -3.08
N ILE A 176 -6.34 41.29 -1.99
CA ILE A 176 -6.36 42.59 -1.40
C ILE A 176 -5.89 43.66 -2.40
N HIS A 177 -4.79 43.38 -3.11
CA HIS A 177 -4.31 44.32 -4.14
C HIS A 177 -5.29 44.49 -5.29
N ARG A 178 -5.99 43.44 -5.72
CA ARG A 178 -7.04 43.53 -6.73
C ARG A 178 -8.24 44.39 -6.23
N GLU A 179 -8.70 44.19 -4.99
CA GLU A 179 -9.76 44.97 -4.41
C GLU A 179 -9.40 46.45 -4.32
N MET A 180 -8.16 46.77 -3.92
CA MET A 180 -7.67 48.16 -3.90
C MET A 180 -7.61 48.74 -5.33
N ALA A 181 -7.11 48.02 -6.29
CA ALA A 181 -7.07 48.45 -7.68
C ALA A 181 -8.47 48.69 -8.27
N GLU A 182 -9.46 47.86 -7.92
CA GLU A 182 -10.85 48.07 -8.33
C GLU A 182 -11.44 49.40 -7.75
N LEU A 183 -11.08 49.73 -6.50
CA LEU A 183 -11.47 51.01 -5.90
C LEU A 183 -10.81 52.19 -6.59
N GLU A 184 -9.51 52.15 -6.84
CA GLU A 184 -8.75 53.18 -7.55
C GLU A 184 -9.25 53.36 -8.99
N PHE A 185 -9.63 52.28 -9.67
CA PHE A 185 -10.20 52.32 -11.00
C PHE A 185 -11.58 53.04 -10.99
N ARG A 186 -12.44 52.75 -10.02
CA ARG A 186 -13.73 53.43 -9.85
C ARG A 186 -13.56 54.90 -9.57
N ASN A 187 -12.49 55.27 -8.88
CA ASN A 187 -12.14 56.68 -8.60
C ASN A 187 -11.46 57.39 -9.81
N GLY A 188 -11.18 56.65 -10.88
CA GLY A 188 -10.50 57.19 -12.08
C GLY A 188 -8.99 57.39 -11.94
N ASN A 189 -8.40 56.82 -10.87
CA ASN A 189 -6.96 57.00 -10.56
C ASN A 189 -6.03 56.03 -11.31
N ILE A 190 -6.56 54.91 -11.81
CA ILE A 190 -5.79 53.94 -12.61
C ILE A 190 -6.50 53.60 -13.91
N THR A 191 -5.76 53.11 -14.86
CA THR A 191 -6.24 52.68 -16.18
C THR A 191 -6.82 51.26 -16.18
N VAL A 192 -7.61 50.93 -17.21
CA VAL A 192 -8.13 49.58 -17.44
C VAL A 192 -6.97 48.59 -17.61
N ALA A 193 -5.88 49.00 -18.21
CA ALA A 193 -4.68 48.16 -18.42
C ALA A 193 -4.00 47.79 -17.09
N GLU A 194 -3.93 48.76 -16.15
CA GLU A 194 -3.39 48.48 -14.80
C GLU A 194 -4.28 47.56 -13.99
N LEU A 195 -5.61 47.76 -14.04
CA LEU A 195 -6.57 46.86 -13.37
C LEU A 195 -6.50 45.46 -13.97
N ALA A 196 -6.39 45.31 -15.30
CA ALA A 196 -6.24 44.03 -15.97
C ALA A 196 -4.97 43.30 -15.51
N ARG A 197 -3.84 44.04 -15.39
CA ARG A 197 -2.55 43.44 -14.92
C ARG A 197 -2.67 42.94 -13.48
N VAL A 198 -3.30 43.67 -12.58
CA VAL A 198 -3.48 43.25 -11.19
C VAL A 198 -4.41 42.03 -11.13
N SER A 199 -5.47 42.00 -11.94
CA SER A 199 -6.37 40.84 -12.04
C SER A 199 -5.66 39.60 -12.59
N GLU A 200 -4.74 39.75 -13.54
CA GLU A 200 -3.89 38.64 -14.04
C GLU A 200 -2.97 38.08 -12.94
N ILE A 201 -2.36 38.95 -12.13
CA ILE A 201 -1.50 38.55 -11.01
C ILE A 201 -2.33 37.75 -9.97
N GLU A 202 -3.55 38.20 -9.66
CA GLU A 202 -4.44 37.49 -8.74
C GLU A 202 -4.83 36.11 -9.29
N ALA A 203 -5.26 36.05 -10.55
CA ALA A 203 -5.61 34.78 -11.20
C ALA A 203 -4.43 33.79 -11.22
N LYS A 204 -3.21 34.28 -11.47
CA LYS A 204 -1.98 33.47 -11.41
C LYS A 204 -1.72 32.96 -9.99
N SER A 205 -1.79 33.82 -8.99
CA SER A 205 -1.57 33.45 -7.58
C SER A 205 -2.60 32.43 -7.11
N HIS A 206 -3.86 32.55 -7.53
CA HIS A 206 -4.90 31.57 -7.28
C HIS A 206 -4.59 30.21 -7.93
N SER A 207 -4.18 30.24 -9.20
CA SER A 207 -3.78 28.99 -9.91
C SER A 207 -2.61 28.30 -9.20
N ASP A 208 -1.59 29.08 -8.79
CA ASP A 208 -0.44 28.57 -8.04
C ASP A 208 -0.83 27.93 -6.71
N TYR A 209 -1.79 28.54 -5.99
CA TYR A 209 -2.34 27.98 -4.76
C TYR A 209 -3.06 26.65 -5.01
N LEU A 210 -3.93 26.58 -6.02
CA LEU A 210 -4.63 25.34 -6.37
C LEU A 210 -3.66 24.22 -6.77
N ALA A 211 -2.59 24.55 -7.49
CA ALA A 211 -1.55 23.61 -7.84
C ALA A 211 -0.83 23.07 -6.59
N ALA A 212 -0.48 23.94 -5.63
CA ALA A 212 0.14 23.52 -4.37
C ALA A 212 -0.79 22.63 -3.53
N VAL A 213 -2.08 22.91 -3.46
CA VAL A 213 -3.07 22.05 -2.78
C VAL A 213 -3.16 20.69 -3.44
N SER A 214 -3.14 20.64 -4.77
CA SER A 214 -3.17 19.38 -5.53
C SER A 214 -1.92 18.53 -5.27
N GLU A 215 -0.73 19.15 -5.29
CA GLU A 215 0.54 18.47 -5.00
C GLU A 215 0.57 17.94 -3.56
N TYR A 216 0.13 18.74 -2.57
CA TYR A 216 0.02 18.29 -1.18
C TYR A 216 -0.90 17.07 -1.05
N ARG A 217 -2.08 17.10 -1.67
CA ARG A 217 -3.01 15.96 -1.63
C ARG A 217 -2.41 14.69 -2.26
N SER A 218 -1.69 14.88 -3.36
CA SER A 218 -1.01 13.77 -4.05
C SER A 218 0.08 13.14 -3.17
N THR A 219 0.97 13.95 -2.59
CA THR A 219 2.07 13.45 -1.74
C THR A 219 1.54 12.85 -0.44
N TYR A 220 0.51 13.45 0.16
CA TYR A 220 -0.16 12.91 1.33
C TYR A 220 -0.77 11.53 1.05
N GLY A 221 -1.51 11.40 -0.06
CA GLY A 221 -2.09 10.12 -0.48
C GLY A 221 -1.03 9.06 -0.80
N GLN A 222 0.10 9.45 -1.40
CA GLN A 222 1.22 8.53 -1.64
C GLN A 222 1.77 7.96 -0.33
N LEU A 223 1.88 8.78 0.71
CA LEU A 223 2.34 8.34 2.02
C LEU A 223 1.32 7.39 2.67
N GLU A 224 0.02 7.69 2.63
CA GLU A 224 -1.04 6.80 3.14
C GLU A 224 -1.04 5.44 2.44
N VAL A 225 -0.93 5.43 1.11
CA VAL A 225 -0.84 4.17 0.33
C VAL A 225 0.39 3.37 0.74
N ARG A 226 1.51 4.04 0.99
CA ARG A 226 2.76 3.37 1.36
C ARG A 226 2.69 2.71 2.73
N ILE A 227 2.05 3.34 3.70
CA ILE A 227 1.91 2.81 5.06
C ILE A 227 0.69 1.87 5.23
N GLY A 228 -0.22 1.87 4.24
CA GLY A 228 -1.41 1.00 4.21
C GLY A 228 -2.54 1.41 5.15
N VAL A 229 -2.42 2.54 5.83
CA VAL A 229 -3.44 3.07 6.75
C VAL A 229 -3.56 4.59 6.60
N PRO A 230 -4.71 5.17 6.94
CA PRO A 230 -4.84 6.63 7.00
C PRO A 230 -3.88 7.22 8.04
N LEU A 231 -3.17 8.29 7.70
CA LEU A 231 -2.25 8.98 8.63
C LEU A 231 -2.95 9.43 9.91
N SER A 232 -4.25 9.74 9.83
CA SER A 232 -5.08 10.11 10.98
C SER A 232 -5.24 9.01 12.04
N SER A 233 -4.91 7.77 11.75
CA SER A 233 -4.98 6.64 12.69
C SER A 233 -3.71 6.46 13.51
N LEU A 234 -2.67 7.25 13.25
CA LEU A 234 -1.35 7.13 13.90
C LEU A 234 -1.11 8.18 15.00
N TYR A 235 -2.18 8.87 15.44
CA TYR A 235 -2.15 9.84 16.54
C TYR A 235 -2.46 9.19 17.88
#